data_f9c0f4e625687987406dadbd9a0c8341
#
_entry.id   f9c0f4e625687987406dadbd9a0c8341
#
_cell.length_a   1.000
_cell.length_b   1.000
_cell.length_c   1.000
_cell.angle_alpha   90.00
_cell.angle_beta   90.00
_cell.angle_gamma   90.00
#
_symmetry.space_group_name_H-M   'P 1'
#
loop_
_entity.id
_entity.type
_entity.pdbx_description
1 polymer ?
#
loop_
_entity_poly.entity_id
_entity_poly.type
_entity_poly.pdbx_seq_one_letter_code
_entity_poly.pdbx_strand_id
1 'polypeptide(L)'
;PVARTILGIAIAEMIHLQKLSELIFLLGGPIDFVAKYQDGRKRMWSPEYLSIPENMERMLTADIEAEKAAIHQYRMHMKMINDPYIHGVLARIIKDEEYHIMLLRTFL
;
A
#
# COMPACT_ATOMS: atom_id res chain seq x y z
N PRO A 1 -6.88 20.51 6.01
CA PRO A 1 -6.33 20.61 4.65
C PRO A 1 -5.40 19.45 4.30
N VAL A 2 -4.53 19.65 3.33
CA VAL A 2 -3.69 18.58 2.77
C VAL A 2 -2.86 17.85 3.82
N ALA A 3 -2.16 18.57 4.69
CA ALA A 3 -1.28 17.95 5.69
C ALA A 3 -2.04 17.02 6.63
N ARG A 4 -3.22 17.41 7.05
CA ARG A 4 -4.06 16.60 7.94
C ARG A 4 -4.58 15.36 7.22
N THR A 5 -4.95 15.50 5.96
CA THR A 5 -5.41 14.37 5.14
C THR A 5 -4.26 13.37 4.91
N ILE A 6 -3.07 13.86 4.58
CA ILE A 6 -1.88 13.00 4.40
C ILE A 6 -1.55 12.25 5.70
N LEU A 7 -1.64 12.94 6.84
CA LEU A 7 -1.41 12.28 8.14
C LEU A 7 -2.42 11.16 8.39
N GLY A 8 -3.70 11.41 8.11
CA GLY A 8 -4.74 10.38 8.25
C GLY A 8 -4.49 9.17 7.36
N ILE A 9 -4.07 9.40 6.13
CA ILE A 9 -3.71 8.33 5.19
C ILE A 9 -2.50 7.55 5.73
N ALA A 10 -1.47 8.24 6.23
CA ALA A 10 -0.29 7.59 6.79
C ALA A 10 -0.65 6.67 7.96
N ILE A 11 -1.55 7.09 8.83
CA ILE A 11 -2.02 6.27 9.96
C ILE A 11 -2.75 5.03 9.44
N ALA A 12 -3.61 5.19 8.43
CA ALA A 12 -4.30 4.06 7.81
C ALA A 12 -3.30 3.06 7.19
N GLU A 13 -2.25 3.57 6.53
CA GLU A 13 -1.21 2.71 5.95
C GLU A 13 -0.45 1.93 7.01
N MET A 14 -0.22 2.50 8.19
CA MET A 14 0.40 1.78 9.30
C MET A 14 -0.49 0.64 9.78
N ILE A 15 -1.81 0.85 9.82
CA ILE A 15 -2.77 -0.20 10.17
C ILE A 15 -2.77 -1.29 9.12
N HIS A 16 -2.71 -0.92 7.82
CA HIS A 16 -2.61 -1.88 6.73
C HIS A 16 -1.33 -2.73 6.85
N LEU A 17 -0.20 -2.10 7.17
CA LEU A 17 1.06 -2.82 7.39
C LEU A 17 0.91 -3.86 8.49
N GLN A 18 0.27 -3.51 9.59
CA GLN A 18 0.00 -4.44 10.69
C GLN A 18 -0.88 -5.61 10.21
N LYS A 19 -1.98 -5.31 9.51
CA LYS A 19 -2.89 -6.34 9.01
C LYS A 19 -2.23 -7.28 8.03
N LEU A 20 -1.44 -6.73 7.09
CA LEU A 20 -0.70 -7.55 6.11
C LEU A 20 0.35 -8.42 6.79
N SER A 21 1.02 -7.90 7.81
CA SER A 21 1.98 -8.68 8.61
C SER A 21 1.31 -9.85 9.30
N GLU A 22 0.12 -9.65 9.88
CA GLU A 22 -0.67 -10.71 10.50
C GLU A 22 -1.04 -11.79 9.47
N LEU A 23 -1.43 -11.40 8.25
CA LEU A 23 -1.75 -12.35 7.19
C LEU A 23 -0.54 -13.17 6.75
N ILE A 24 0.61 -12.53 6.61
CA ILE A 24 1.86 -13.23 6.27
C ILE A 24 2.20 -14.27 7.33
N PHE A 25 2.06 -13.90 8.61
CA PHE A 25 2.29 -14.81 9.71
C PHE A 25 1.33 -16.01 9.66
N LEU A 26 0.05 -15.77 9.39
CA LEU A 26 -0.95 -16.84 9.25
C LEU A 26 -0.62 -17.79 8.09
N LEU A 27 -0.02 -17.27 7.01
CA LEU A 27 0.39 -18.08 5.87
C LEU A 27 1.73 -18.80 6.12
N GLY A 28 2.36 -18.60 7.27
CA GLY A 28 3.61 -19.25 7.64
C GLY A 28 4.85 -18.61 7.06
N GLY A 29 4.73 -17.41 6.47
CA GLY A 29 5.87 -16.70 5.91
C GLY A 29 6.61 -15.86 6.93
N PRO A 30 7.87 -15.50 6.64
CA PRO A 30 8.60 -14.55 7.47
C PRO A 30 8.12 -13.13 7.23
N ILE A 31 8.09 -12.33 8.30
CA ILE A 31 7.81 -10.90 8.19
C ILE A 31 9.14 -10.19 8.01
N ASP A 32 9.37 -9.61 6.83
CA ASP A 32 10.59 -8.86 6.54
C ASP A 32 10.29 -7.66 5.63
N PHE A 33 11.28 -6.81 5.44
CA PHE A 33 11.17 -5.61 4.60
C PHE A 33 12.08 -5.75 3.38
N VAL A 34 12.08 -6.93 2.77
CA VAL A 34 12.91 -7.23 1.60
C VAL A 34 12.11 -6.99 0.33
N ALA A 35 12.66 -6.19 -0.57
CA ALA A 35 12.11 -5.98 -1.90
C ALA A 35 12.81 -6.90 -2.90
N LYS A 36 12.02 -7.49 -3.80
CA LYS A 36 12.55 -8.32 -4.89
C LYS A 36 12.57 -7.49 -6.16
N TYR A 37 13.76 -7.38 -6.75
CA TYR A 37 13.94 -6.65 -8.00
C TYR A 37 13.65 -7.52 -9.23
N GLN A 38 13.52 -6.89 -10.40
CA GLN A 38 13.26 -7.59 -11.66
C GLN A 38 14.36 -8.59 -12.01
N ASP A 39 15.60 -8.35 -11.58
CA ASP A 39 16.74 -9.25 -11.79
C ASP A 39 16.77 -10.44 -10.81
N GLY A 40 15.77 -10.57 -9.95
CA GLY A 40 15.67 -11.64 -8.96
C GLY A 40 16.42 -11.39 -7.66
N ARG A 41 17.17 -10.30 -7.56
CA ARG A 41 17.87 -9.95 -6.32
C ARG A 41 16.90 -9.46 -5.27
N LYS A 42 17.19 -9.80 -4.01
CA LYS A 42 16.44 -9.31 -2.86
C LYS A 42 17.28 -8.29 -2.12
N ARG A 43 16.67 -7.16 -1.78
CA ARG A 43 17.32 -6.13 -0.97
C ARG A 43 16.37 -5.65 0.12
N MET A 44 16.92 -5.37 1.29
CA MET A 44 16.15 -4.79 2.36
C MET A 44 15.66 -3.41 1.94
N TRP A 45 14.40 -3.10 2.27
CA TRP A 45 13.85 -1.78 2.00
C TRP A 45 14.68 -0.69 2.69
N SER A 46 14.86 0.44 2.01
CA SER A 46 15.61 1.59 2.51
C SER A 46 14.89 2.87 2.08
N PRO A 47 14.94 3.95 2.88
CA PRO A 47 14.39 5.26 2.50
C PRO A 47 14.94 5.80 1.17
N GLU A 48 16.10 5.33 0.73
CA GLU A 48 16.69 5.72 -0.56
C GLU A 48 15.82 5.34 -1.75
N TYR A 49 14.92 4.35 -1.59
CA TYR A 49 14.00 3.93 -2.65
C TYR A 49 12.80 4.85 -2.78
N LEU A 50 12.62 5.80 -1.87
CA LEU A 50 11.54 6.77 -1.96
C LEU A 50 11.89 7.85 -2.97
N SER A 51 10.93 8.16 -3.83
CA SER A 51 10.99 9.33 -4.70
C SER A 51 10.13 10.42 -4.08
N ILE A 52 10.76 11.57 -3.76
CA ILE A 52 10.05 12.70 -3.16
C ILE A 52 9.95 13.80 -4.22
N PRO A 53 8.76 13.96 -4.86
CA PRO A 53 8.56 15.01 -5.86
C PRO A 53 8.67 16.41 -5.24
N GLU A 54 9.12 17.38 -6.05
CA GLU A 54 9.42 18.74 -5.57
C GLU A 54 8.19 19.61 -5.35
N ASN A 55 7.04 19.25 -5.95
CA ASN A 55 5.83 20.07 -5.78
C ASN A 55 4.65 19.21 -5.37
N MET A 56 3.61 19.90 -4.85
CA MET A 56 2.43 19.24 -4.29
C MET A 56 1.65 18.45 -5.34
N GLU A 57 1.48 18.99 -6.54
CA GLU A 57 0.73 18.32 -7.60
C GLU A 57 1.37 16.98 -7.97
N ARG A 58 2.68 16.98 -8.16
CA ARG A 58 3.42 15.74 -8.46
C ARG A 58 3.39 14.76 -7.30
N MET A 59 3.47 15.27 -6.08
CA MET A 59 3.40 14.44 -4.87
C MET A 59 2.04 13.75 -4.77
N LEU A 60 0.96 14.50 -4.94
CA LEU A 60 -0.40 13.95 -4.89
C LEU A 60 -0.63 12.94 -6.01
N THR A 61 -0.14 13.25 -7.22
CA THR A 61 -0.25 12.34 -8.37
C THR A 61 0.52 11.05 -8.12
N ALA A 62 1.73 11.14 -7.58
CA ALA A 62 2.53 9.96 -7.23
C ALA A 62 1.84 9.11 -6.18
N ASP A 63 1.25 9.73 -5.17
CA ASP A 63 0.51 9.01 -4.12
C ASP A 63 -0.70 8.29 -4.70
N ILE A 64 -1.45 8.95 -5.59
CA ILE A 64 -2.60 8.33 -6.25
C ILE A 64 -2.17 7.13 -7.08
N GLU A 65 -1.10 7.25 -7.84
CA GLU A 65 -0.58 6.13 -8.65
C GLU A 65 -0.09 4.98 -7.76
N ALA A 66 0.52 5.28 -6.62
CA ALA A 66 0.94 4.27 -5.66
C ALA A 66 -0.28 3.52 -5.07
N GLU A 67 -1.35 4.23 -4.74
CA GLU A 67 -2.60 3.63 -4.25
C GLU A 67 -3.23 2.72 -5.31
N LYS A 68 -3.25 3.16 -6.56
CA LYS A 68 -3.78 2.34 -7.68
C LYS A 68 -2.96 1.07 -7.86
N ALA A 69 -1.64 1.16 -7.78
CA ALA A 69 -0.75 0.02 -7.89
C ALA A 69 -0.98 -0.98 -6.76
N ALA A 70 -1.17 -0.48 -5.53
CA ALA A 70 -1.46 -1.32 -4.38
C ALA A 70 -2.80 -2.07 -4.55
N ILE A 71 -3.85 -1.37 -4.99
CA ILE A 71 -5.15 -1.98 -5.26
C ILE A 71 -5.03 -3.11 -6.28
N HIS A 72 -4.30 -2.87 -7.36
CA HIS A 72 -4.08 -3.88 -8.40
C HIS A 72 -3.39 -5.10 -7.82
N GLN A 73 -2.36 -4.91 -7.02
CA GLN A 73 -1.60 -5.99 -6.40
C GLN A 73 -2.46 -6.80 -5.42
N TYR A 74 -3.27 -6.14 -4.59
CA TYR A 74 -4.17 -6.83 -3.67
C TYR A 74 -5.20 -7.67 -4.41
N ARG A 75 -5.75 -7.15 -5.51
CA ARG A 75 -6.69 -7.91 -6.33
C ARG A 75 -6.06 -9.13 -6.95
N MET A 76 -4.81 -9.04 -7.37
CA MET A 76 -4.07 -10.19 -7.87
C MET A 76 -3.87 -11.24 -6.77
N HIS A 77 -3.49 -10.82 -5.57
CA HIS A 77 -3.34 -11.73 -4.44
C HIS A 77 -4.64 -12.42 -4.09
N MET A 78 -5.77 -11.71 -4.17
CA MET A 78 -7.09 -12.31 -3.94
C MET A 78 -7.42 -13.41 -4.92
N LYS A 79 -6.94 -13.31 -6.15
CA LYS A 79 -7.11 -14.37 -7.17
C LYS A 79 -6.24 -15.58 -6.90
N MET A 80 -5.09 -15.38 -6.26
CA MET A 80 -4.11 -16.44 -6.00
C MET A 80 -4.37 -17.18 -4.70
N ILE A 81 -4.99 -16.53 -3.72
CA ILE A 81 -5.20 -17.06 -2.37
C ILE A 81 -6.67 -17.38 -2.19
N ASN A 82 -6.98 -18.66 -1.99
CA ASN A 82 -8.35 -19.12 -1.80
C ASN A 82 -8.68 -19.25 -0.31
N ASP A 83 -8.85 -18.12 0.36
CA ASP A 83 -9.16 -18.06 1.79
C ASP A 83 -10.12 -16.89 2.04
N PRO A 84 -11.34 -17.15 2.54
CA PRO A 84 -12.35 -16.11 2.75
C PRO A 84 -11.92 -15.02 3.74
N TYR A 85 -11.17 -15.37 4.78
CA TYR A 85 -10.70 -14.41 5.76
C TYR A 85 -9.71 -13.44 5.14
N ILE A 86 -8.73 -13.97 4.39
CA ILE A 86 -7.73 -13.15 3.70
C ILE A 86 -8.41 -12.27 2.66
N HIS A 87 -9.36 -12.81 1.90
CA HIS A 87 -10.15 -12.02 0.95
C HIS A 87 -10.87 -10.86 1.63
N GLY A 88 -11.46 -11.11 2.80
CA GLY A 88 -12.15 -10.06 3.55
C GLY A 88 -11.23 -8.94 3.99
N VAL A 89 -10.04 -9.28 4.48
CA VAL A 89 -9.05 -8.29 4.90
C VAL A 89 -8.56 -7.47 3.71
N LEU A 90 -8.19 -8.13 2.61
CA LEU A 90 -7.71 -7.43 1.41
C LEU A 90 -8.79 -6.56 0.78
N ALA A 91 -10.03 -7.03 0.74
CA ALA A 91 -11.15 -6.25 0.22
C ALA A 91 -11.38 -4.99 1.06
N ARG A 92 -11.23 -5.08 2.37
CA ARG A 92 -11.35 -3.92 3.26
C ARG A 92 -10.24 -2.91 3.02
N ILE A 93 -9.01 -3.39 2.88
CA ILE A 93 -7.87 -2.53 2.57
C ILE A 93 -8.08 -1.82 1.23
N ILE A 94 -8.56 -2.53 0.21
CA ILE A 94 -8.85 -1.94 -1.10
C ILE A 94 -9.84 -0.78 -0.98
N LYS A 95 -10.89 -0.92 -0.16
CA LYS A 95 -11.85 0.17 0.06
C LYS A 95 -11.18 1.40 0.66
N ASP A 96 -10.26 1.21 1.60
CA ASP A 96 -9.51 2.31 2.19
C ASP A 96 -8.64 2.99 1.14
N GLU A 97 -7.95 2.22 0.29
CA GLU A 97 -7.11 2.78 -0.77
C GLU A 97 -7.95 3.55 -1.80
N GLU A 98 -9.13 3.05 -2.17
CA GLU A 98 -10.05 3.77 -3.07
C GLU A 98 -10.51 5.09 -2.44
N TYR A 99 -10.79 5.10 -1.15
CA TYR A 99 -11.15 6.29 -0.40
C TYR A 99 -9.99 7.29 -0.38
N HIS A 100 -8.76 6.83 -0.17
CA HIS A 100 -7.57 7.67 -0.21
C HIS A 100 -7.40 8.35 -1.57
N ILE A 101 -7.60 7.61 -2.66
CA ILE A 101 -7.55 8.18 -4.00
C ILE A 101 -8.57 9.31 -4.15
N MET A 102 -9.78 9.09 -3.68
CA MET A 102 -10.82 10.12 -3.73
C MET A 102 -10.40 11.37 -2.96
N LEU A 103 -9.89 11.19 -1.74
CA LEU A 103 -9.43 12.31 -0.91
C LEU A 103 -8.28 13.07 -1.57
N LEU A 104 -7.29 12.37 -2.09
CA LEU A 104 -6.13 12.99 -2.73
C LEU A 104 -6.52 13.78 -3.97
N ARG A 105 -7.47 13.28 -4.75
CA ARG A 105 -7.98 14.00 -5.93
C ARG A 105 -8.66 15.31 -5.61
N THR A 106 -9.22 15.46 -4.42
CA THR A 106 -9.87 16.72 -4.03
C THR A 106 -8.89 17.88 -3.94
N PHE A 107 -7.59 17.59 -3.83
CA PHE A 107 -6.54 18.59 -3.73
C PHE A 107 -5.82 18.86 -5.06
N LEU A 108 -6.23 18.21 -6.13
CA LEU A 108 -5.68 18.44 -7.48
C LEU A 108 -6.49 19.51 -8.29
#